data_170447b5c0a69b4d21ed8f0d22ef9adf
#
_entry.id   170447b5c0a69b4d21ed8f0d22ef9adf
#
_cell.length_a   1.000
_cell.length_b   1.000
_cell.length_c   1.000
_cell.angle_alpha   90.00
_cell.angle_beta   90.00
_cell.angle_gamma   90.00
#
_symmetry.space_group_name_H-M   'P 1'
#
loop_
_entity.id
_entity.type
_entity.pdbx_description
1 polymer ?
#
loop_
_entity_poly.entity_id
_entity_poly.type
_entity_poly.pdbx_seq_one_letter_code
_entity_poly.pdbx_strand_id
1 'polypeptide(L)'
;LCSLLVMFVLGCLISAPIFNPLRNMPLTMYSIVGTQIFAKVISEALRLIYGPYSFTIPGFLTGVIKIGDFVFAKAYGYIIVVAILLIIALQMFLKLTKPGKAMRCVAQNKTAAAIMGIDIDRSINITTGLSCVICGIIGVLTIPLFTISLTMSNMIGLKGWAAGIVGGFGYIPGTILGGLLIGVVESLAILVIPTVYKDIVAFVFLIVVLLIRPGGFMRHK
;
A
#
# COMPACT_ATOMS: atom_id res chain seq x y z
N LEU A 1 2.59 4.43 19.25
CA LEU A 1 1.51 3.49 19.63
C LEU A 1 0.13 4.14 19.51
N CYS A 2 -0.13 5.32 20.11
CA CYS A 2 -1.42 6.02 19.97
C CYS A 2 -1.80 6.29 18.50
N SER A 3 -0.86 6.73 17.68
CA SER A 3 -1.08 6.98 16.25
C SER A 3 -1.55 5.71 15.51
N LEU A 4 -0.99 4.55 15.82
CA LEU A 4 -1.37 3.27 15.20
C LEU A 4 -2.78 2.83 15.60
N LEU A 5 -3.15 3.04 16.86
CA LEU A 5 -4.51 2.78 17.33
C LEU A 5 -5.53 3.71 16.66
N VAL A 6 -5.21 4.99 16.55
CA VAL A 6 -6.06 5.97 15.85
C VAL A 6 -6.24 5.57 14.39
N MET A 7 -5.16 5.19 13.69
CA MET A 7 -5.22 4.74 12.30
C MET A 7 -6.05 3.46 12.14
N PHE A 8 -5.95 2.51 13.09
CA PHE A 8 -6.76 1.31 13.07
C PHE A 8 -8.24 1.62 13.24
N VAL A 9 -8.58 2.46 14.23
CA VAL A 9 -9.96 2.88 14.50
C VAL A 9 -10.54 3.66 13.32
N LEU A 10 -9.77 4.59 12.75
CA LEU A 10 -10.17 5.31 11.54
C LEU A 10 -10.41 4.37 10.36
N GLY A 11 -9.54 3.37 10.16
CA GLY A 11 -9.72 2.37 9.12
C GLY A 11 -11.00 1.55 9.30
N CYS A 12 -11.32 1.13 10.51
CA CYS A 12 -12.57 0.43 10.83
C CYS A 12 -13.80 1.34 10.69
N LEU A 13 -13.72 2.59 11.15
CA LEU A 13 -14.80 3.59 11.01
C LEU A 13 -15.11 3.91 9.56
N ILE A 14 -14.08 4.03 8.72
CA ILE A 14 -14.21 4.31 7.28
C ILE A 14 -14.74 3.09 6.54
N SER A 15 -14.37 1.88 6.98
CA SER A 15 -14.77 0.63 6.36
C SER A 15 -16.30 0.43 6.39
N ALA A 16 -16.92 0.70 7.53
CA ALA A 16 -18.35 0.43 7.74
C ALA A 16 -19.27 1.19 6.75
N PRO A 17 -19.17 2.52 6.56
CA PRO A 17 -20.06 3.26 5.67
C PRO A 17 -19.75 3.05 4.17
N ILE A 18 -18.53 2.62 3.82
CA ILE A 18 -18.13 2.47 2.41
C ILE A 18 -18.40 1.05 1.93
N PHE A 19 -17.86 0.06 2.64
CA PHE A 19 -17.91 -1.31 2.14
C PHE A 19 -19.24 -2.01 2.37
N ASN A 20 -20.00 -1.65 3.43
CA ASN A 20 -21.30 -2.27 3.67
C ASN A 20 -22.32 -1.98 2.56
N PRO A 21 -22.53 -0.74 2.10
CA PRO A 21 -23.47 -0.49 1.00
C PRO A 21 -22.96 -1.01 -0.34
N LEU A 22 -21.63 -0.92 -0.60
CA LEU A 22 -21.01 -1.36 -1.85
C LEU A 22 -20.96 -2.89 -1.99
N ARG A 23 -21.02 -3.63 -0.89
CA ARG A 23 -20.98 -5.09 -0.88
C ARG A 23 -22.17 -5.73 -1.62
N ASN A 24 -23.34 -5.11 -1.55
CA ASN A 24 -24.57 -5.61 -2.15
C ASN A 24 -24.69 -5.28 -3.65
N MET A 25 -23.73 -4.51 -4.20
CA MET A 25 -23.71 -4.16 -5.61
C MET A 25 -23.16 -5.34 -6.47
N PRO A 26 -23.79 -5.63 -7.62
CA PRO A 26 -23.48 -6.81 -8.42
C PRO A 26 -22.11 -6.76 -9.11
N LEU A 27 -21.49 -5.60 -9.25
CA LEU A 27 -20.22 -5.40 -9.94
C LEU A 27 -19.13 -4.93 -8.99
N THR A 28 -18.02 -5.64 -8.94
CA THR A 28 -16.80 -5.28 -8.17
C THR A 28 -16.26 -3.89 -8.53
N MET A 29 -16.53 -3.41 -9.75
CA MET A 29 -16.15 -2.07 -10.20
C MET A 29 -16.72 -0.95 -9.33
N TYR A 30 -17.94 -1.08 -8.83
CA TYR A 30 -18.54 -0.06 -7.96
C TYR A 30 -17.75 0.12 -6.66
N SER A 31 -17.20 -0.97 -6.13
CA SER A 31 -16.36 -0.91 -4.92
C SER A 31 -15.05 -0.17 -5.19
N ILE A 32 -14.42 -0.39 -6.34
CA ILE A 32 -13.17 0.27 -6.72
C ILE A 32 -13.40 1.78 -6.92
N VAL A 33 -14.42 2.14 -7.69
CA VAL A 33 -14.75 3.54 -7.95
C VAL A 33 -15.18 4.25 -6.67
N GLY A 34 -16.01 3.62 -5.83
CA GLY A 34 -16.47 4.16 -4.56
C GLY A 34 -15.32 4.47 -3.60
N THR A 35 -14.34 3.58 -3.49
CA THR A 35 -13.15 3.81 -2.65
C THR A 35 -12.29 4.95 -3.18
N GLN A 36 -12.15 5.10 -4.49
CA GLN A 36 -11.41 6.20 -5.11
C GLN A 36 -12.09 7.56 -4.89
N ILE A 37 -13.42 7.63 -5.05
CA ILE A 37 -14.19 8.85 -4.78
C ILE A 37 -14.03 9.25 -3.31
N PHE A 38 -14.15 8.29 -2.40
CA PHE A 38 -14.00 8.56 -0.97
C PHE A 38 -12.59 9.04 -0.60
N ALA A 39 -11.56 8.43 -1.19
CA ALA A 39 -10.18 8.88 -1.01
C ALA A 39 -9.99 10.34 -1.48
N LYS A 40 -10.65 10.75 -2.57
CA LYS A 40 -10.66 12.14 -3.04
C LYS A 40 -11.38 13.07 -2.08
N VAL A 41 -12.53 12.67 -1.53
CA VAL A 41 -13.26 13.46 -0.54
C VAL A 41 -12.41 13.71 0.70
N ILE A 42 -11.73 12.68 1.24
CA ILE A 42 -10.83 12.83 2.37
C ILE A 42 -9.65 13.77 2.02
N SER A 43 -9.05 13.58 0.85
CA SER A 43 -7.94 14.41 0.40
C SER A 43 -8.31 15.89 0.30
N GLU A 44 -9.49 16.20 -0.26
CA GLU A 44 -9.98 17.58 -0.33
C GLU A 44 -10.41 18.13 1.05
N ALA A 45 -10.98 17.31 1.92
CA ALA A 45 -11.26 17.72 3.29
C ALA A 45 -9.99 18.09 4.06
N LEU A 46 -8.93 17.28 3.94
CA LEU A 46 -7.63 17.59 4.53
C LEU A 46 -7.02 18.87 3.93
N ARG A 47 -7.20 19.08 2.62
CA ARG A 47 -6.74 20.30 1.94
C ARG A 47 -7.45 21.55 2.45
N LEU A 48 -8.74 21.46 2.75
CA LEU A 48 -9.50 22.58 3.33
C LEU A 48 -9.06 22.89 4.77
N ILE A 49 -8.69 21.88 5.56
CA ILE A 49 -8.30 22.03 6.97
C ILE A 49 -6.85 22.52 7.09
N TYR A 50 -5.92 21.89 6.37
CA TYR A 50 -4.47 22.13 6.48
C TYR A 50 -3.90 23.05 5.40
N GLY A 51 -4.68 23.35 4.36
CA GLY A 51 -4.24 24.13 3.21
C GLY A 51 -3.43 23.31 2.19
N PRO A 52 -3.04 23.94 1.06
CA PRO A 52 -2.29 23.26 -0.02
C PRO A 52 -0.79 23.16 0.23
N TYR A 53 -0.32 23.56 1.42
CA TYR A 53 1.10 23.65 1.73
C TYR A 53 1.71 22.27 1.97
N SER A 54 2.94 22.11 1.51
CA SER A 54 3.74 20.93 1.81
C SER A 54 4.43 21.11 3.16
N PHE A 55 4.35 20.07 4.00
CA PHE A 55 4.98 20.07 5.32
C PHE A 55 6.28 19.28 5.27
N THR A 56 7.36 19.88 5.79
CA THR A 56 8.63 19.21 6.05
C THR A 56 8.90 19.25 7.54
N ILE A 57 9.24 18.12 8.12
CA ILE A 57 9.67 18.04 9.52
C ILE A 57 11.19 17.92 9.53
N PRO A 58 11.93 19.03 9.79
CA PRO A 58 13.38 18.96 9.87
C PRO A 58 13.81 18.20 11.13
N GLY A 59 14.83 17.37 11.01
CA GLY A 59 15.50 16.79 12.17
C GLY A 59 15.05 15.39 12.61
N PHE A 60 14.10 14.75 11.95
CA PHE A 60 13.72 13.36 12.23
C PHE A 60 14.70 12.42 11.49
N LEU A 61 15.56 11.72 12.23
CA LEU A 61 16.59 10.80 11.69
C LEU A 61 17.69 11.49 10.85
N THR A 62 18.23 12.60 11.34
CA THR A 62 19.43 13.22 10.77
C THR A 62 20.67 12.38 11.11
N GLY A 63 21.30 11.83 10.12
CA GLY A 63 22.56 11.11 10.25
C GLY A 63 22.97 10.46 8.94
N VAL A 64 24.25 10.43 8.71
CA VAL A 64 24.86 9.85 7.52
C VAL A 64 25.77 8.70 7.96
N ILE A 65 25.64 7.56 7.34
CA ILE A 65 26.58 6.43 7.48
C ILE A 65 27.54 6.51 6.29
N LYS A 66 28.81 6.70 6.57
CA LYS A 66 29.88 6.60 5.57
C LYS A 66 30.41 5.16 5.58
N ILE A 67 30.23 4.44 4.49
CA ILE A 67 30.82 3.12 4.28
C ILE A 67 31.77 3.25 3.08
N GLY A 68 33.06 3.52 3.36
CA GLY A 68 34.03 3.87 2.34
C GLY A 68 33.67 5.18 1.65
N ASP A 69 33.66 5.22 0.33
CA ASP A 69 33.32 6.41 -0.48
C ASP A 69 31.79 6.61 -0.65
N PHE A 70 30.97 5.68 -0.17
CA PHE A 70 29.52 5.77 -0.28
C PHE A 70 28.90 6.44 0.95
N VAL A 71 28.06 7.43 0.71
CA VAL A 71 27.37 8.21 1.73
C VAL A 71 25.88 7.85 1.71
N PHE A 72 25.42 7.10 2.71
CA PHE A 72 24.01 6.73 2.85
C PHE A 72 23.34 7.47 4.00
N ALA A 73 22.17 8.05 3.76
CA ALA A 73 21.35 8.55 4.86
C ALA A 73 20.86 7.37 5.73
N LYS A 74 21.02 7.47 7.04
CA LYS A 74 20.55 6.46 8.02
C LYS A 74 19.07 6.11 7.84
N ALA A 75 18.26 7.08 7.39
CA ALA A 75 16.84 6.91 7.12
C ALA A 75 16.54 5.76 6.17
N TYR A 76 17.32 5.56 5.09
CA TYR A 76 17.12 4.44 4.17
C TYR A 76 17.29 3.08 4.84
N GLY A 77 18.31 2.94 5.71
CA GLY A 77 18.54 1.71 6.46
C GLY A 77 17.36 1.37 7.39
N TYR A 78 16.86 2.36 8.12
CA TYR A 78 15.70 2.18 9.00
C TYR A 78 14.44 1.80 8.21
N ILE A 79 14.19 2.41 7.06
CA ILE A 79 13.03 2.09 6.21
C ILE A 79 13.10 0.65 5.72
N ILE A 80 14.26 0.19 5.24
CA ILE A 80 14.43 -1.20 4.78
C ILE A 80 14.17 -2.19 5.91
N VAL A 81 14.75 -1.98 7.09
CA VAL A 81 14.58 -2.87 8.24
C VAL A 81 13.11 -2.93 8.68
N VAL A 82 12.46 -1.77 8.81
CA VAL A 82 11.07 -1.73 9.23
C VAL A 82 10.15 -2.30 8.15
N ALA A 83 10.42 -2.08 6.86
CA ALA A 83 9.66 -2.68 5.78
C ALA A 83 9.74 -4.22 5.80
N ILE A 84 10.94 -4.78 5.98
CA ILE A 84 11.11 -6.24 6.09
C ILE A 84 10.35 -6.77 7.31
N LEU A 85 10.45 -6.09 8.45
CA LEU A 85 9.76 -6.49 9.68
C LEU A 85 8.24 -6.44 9.52
N LEU A 86 7.70 -5.40 8.87
CA LEU A 86 6.28 -5.29 8.55
C LEU A 86 5.80 -6.41 7.62
N ILE A 87 6.59 -6.76 6.60
CA ILE A 87 6.27 -7.84 5.68
C ILE A 87 6.19 -9.18 6.42
N ILE A 88 7.18 -9.45 7.28
CA ILE A 88 7.21 -10.68 8.09
C ILE A 88 6.03 -10.70 9.05
N ALA A 89 5.78 -9.61 9.77
CA ALA A 89 4.66 -9.50 10.71
C ALA A 89 3.32 -9.72 10.01
N LEU A 90 3.10 -9.10 8.84
CA LEU A 90 1.89 -9.28 8.05
C LEU A 90 1.71 -10.73 7.60
N GLN A 91 2.77 -11.37 7.10
CA GLN A 91 2.70 -12.77 6.69
C GLN A 91 2.41 -13.72 7.86
N MET A 92 3.06 -13.48 9.02
CA MET A 92 2.79 -14.25 10.22
C MET A 92 1.35 -14.05 10.70
N PHE A 93 0.86 -12.81 10.71
CA PHE A 93 -0.52 -12.50 11.07
C PHE A 93 -1.51 -13.26 10.18
N LEU A 94 -1.35 -13.21 8.86
CA LEU A 94 -2.25 -13.87 7.91
C LEU A 94 -2.18 -15.40 7.94
N LYS A 95 -1.03 -15.99 8.28
CA LYS A 95 -0.86 -17.45 8.32
C LYS A 95 -1.23 -18.05 9.66
N LEU A 96 -0.87 -17.42 10.76
CA LEU A 96 -0.94 -18.01 12.11
C LEU A 96 -2.23 -17.63 12.85
N THR A 97 -2.76 -16.41 12.63
CA THR A 97 -3.91 -15.94 13.42
C THR A 97 -5.25 -16.43 12.86
N LYS A 98 -6.24 -16.62 13.73
CA LYS A 98 -7.61 -16.97 13.33
C LYS A 98 -8.23 -15.91 12.39
N PRO A 99 -8.17 -14.60 12.70
CA PRO A 99 -8.70 -13.56 11.80
C PRO A 99 -7.96 -13.53 10.46
N GLY A 100 -6.64 -13.74 10.43
CA GLY A 100 -5.87 -13.81 9.19
C GLY A 100 -6.30 -14.96 8.29
N LYS A 101 -6.59 -16.14 8.87
CA LYS A 101 -7.13 -17.29 8.11
C LYS A 101 -8.53 -16.98 7.58
N ALA A 102 -9.40 -16.36 8.39
CA ALA A 102 -10.74 -15.95 7.97
C ALA A 102 -10.69 -14.96 6.78
N MET A 103 -9.81 -13.95 6.83
CA MET A 103 -9.59 -13.01 5.72
C MET A 103 -9.21 -13.73 4.42
N ARG A 104 -8.31 -14.70 4.50
CA ARG A 104 -7.89 -15.48 3.32
C ARG A 104 -9.02 -16.34 2.76
N CYS A 105 -9.86 -16.95 3.60
CA CYS A 105 -11.04 -17.68 3.18
C CYS A 105 -12.04 -16.75 2.46
N VAL A 106 -12.33 -15.59 3.03
CA VAL A 106 -13.23 -14.60 2.42
C VAL A 106 -12.68 -14.08 1.08
N ALA A 107 -11.36 -13.89 0.98
CA ALA A 107 -10.72 -13.45 -0.27
C ALA A 107 -10.79 -14.48 -1.39
N GLN A 108 -10.78 -15.78 -1.07
CA GLN A 108 -10.90 -16.85 -2.05
C GLN A 108 -12.35 -17.05 -2.53
N ASN A 109 -13.28 -17.16 -1.60
CA ASN A 109 -14.69 -17.31 -1.94
C ASN A 109 -15.59 -16.81 -0.80
N LYS A 110 -16.24 -15.67 -1.04
CA LYS A 110 -17.13 -15.02 -0.07
C LYS A 110 -18.31 -15.91 0.31
N THR A 111 -18.92 -16.59 -0.67
CA THR A 111 -20.09 -17.43 -0.44
C THR A 111 -19.75 -18.67 0.39
N ALA A 112 -18.65 -19.34 0.06
CA ALA A 112 -18.17 -20.49 0.84
C ALA A 112 -17.80 -20.09 2.27
N ALA A 113 -17.15 -18.94 2.46
CA ALA A 113 -16.82 -18.42 3.79
C ALA A 113 -18.05 -18.13 4.64
N ALA A 114 -19.11 -17.56 4.04
CA ALA A 114 -20.39 -17.33 4.72
C ALA A 114 -21.06 -18.62 5.18
N ILE A 115 -21.09 -19.66 4.33
CA ILE A 115 -21.64 -20.99 4.68
C ILE A 115 -20.86 -21.64 5.83
N MET A 116 -19.55 -21.39 5.90
CA MET A 116 -18.68 -21.85 7.00
C MET A 116 -18.84 -21.03 8.29
N GLY A 117 -19.76 -20.07 8.34
CA GLY A 117 -20.02 -19.25 9.51
C GLY A 117 -19.01 -18.11 9.75
N ILE A 118 -18.18 -17.78 8.75
CA ILE A 118 -17.25 -16.66 8.84
C ILE A 118 -17.98 -15.35 8.60
N ASP A 119 -17.90 -14.43 9.58
CA ASP A 119 -18.43 -13.08 9.46
C ASP A 119 -17.61 -12.27 8.45
N ILE A 120 -18.22 -12.00 7.29
CA ILE A 120 -17.58 -11.32 6.18
C ILE A 120 -17.31 -9.85 6.53
N ASP A 121 -18.27 -9.17 7.19
CA ASP A 121 -18.17 -7.75 7.52
C ASP A 121 -17.04 -7.51 8.52
N ARG A 122 -16.96 -8.36 9.53
CA ARG A 122 -15.87 -8.31 10.50
C ARG A 122 -14.51 -8.56 9.83
N SER A 123 -14.43 -9.49 8.89
CA SER A 123 -13.19 -9.78 8.15
C SER A 123 -12.77 -8.59 7.29
N ILE A 124 -13.70 -7.91 6.61
CA ILE A 124 -13.43 -6.73 5.79
C ILE A 124 -12.96 -5.57 6.68
N ASN A 125 -13.65 -5.30 7.79
CA ASN A 125 -13.30 -4.22 8.71
C ASN A 125 -11.89 -4.39 9.29
N ILE A 126 -11.52 -5.60 9.71
CA ILE A 126 -10.17 -5.89 10.22
C ILE A 126 -9.12 -5.73 9.11
N THR A 127 -9.43 -6.18 7.88
CA THR A 127 -8.52 -6.02 6.73
C THR A 127 -8.25 -4.55 6.44
N THR A 128 -9.30 -3.73 6.40
CA THR A 128 -9.18 -2.29 6.15
C THR A 128 -8.44 -1.58 7.29
N GLY A 129 -8.77 -1.91 8.55
CA GLY A 129 -8.07 -1.38 9.71
C GLY A 129 -6.57 -1.72 9.69
N LEU A 130 -6.21 -2.97 9.38
CA LEU A 130 -4.83 -3.40 9.25
C LEU A 130 -4.09 -2.66 8.12
N SER A 131 -4.76 -2.47 6.97
CA SER A 131 -4.19 -1.70 5.85
C SER A 131 -3.91 -0.25 6.24
N CYS A 132 -4.83 0.41 6.97
CA CYS A 132 -4.63 1.76 7.47
C CYS A 132 -3.45 1.87 8.45
N VAL A 133 -3.27 0.87 9.33
CA VAL A 133 -2.11 0.82 10.23
C VAL A 133 -0.80 0.74 9.45
N ILE A 134 -0.74 -0.14 8.45
CA ILE A 134 0.45 -0.30 7.61
C ILE A 134 0.74 1.00 6.85
N CYS A 135 -0.27 1.62 6.24
CA CYS A 135 -0.13 2.92 5.58
C CYS A 135 0.34 4.01 6.55
N GLY A 136 -0.15 4.02 7.79
CA GLY A 136 0.29 4.95 8.82
C GLY A 136 1.76 4.79 9.19
N ILE A 137 2.23 3.55 9.34
CA ILE A 137 3.65 3.26 9.61
C ILE A 137 4.53 3.71 8.44
N ILE A 138 4.14 3.36 7.20
CA ILE A 138 4.88 3.77 6.01
C ILE A 138 4.90 5.30 5.87
N GLY A 139 3.77 5.96 6.15
CA GLY A 139 3.68 7.43 6.14
C GLY A 139 4.69 8.07 7.08
N VAL A 140 4.78 7.61 8.33
CA VAL A 140 5.77 8.12 9.31
C VAL A 140 7.20 7.87 8.86
N LEU A 141 7.48 6.72 8.26
CA LEU A 141 8.82 6.37 7.78
C LEU A 141 9.26 7.19 6.56
N THR A 142 8.31 7.65 5.75
CA THR A 142 8.61 8.43 4.54
C THR A 142 8.88 9.91 4.82
N ILE A 143 8.45 10.42 5.98
CA ILE A 143 8.63 11.83 6.39
C ILE A 143 10.08 12.34 6.25
N PRO A 144 11.12 11.63 6.73
CA PRO A 144 12.49 12.13 6.67
C PRO A 144 13.09 12.17 5.27
N LEU A 145 12.49 11.46 4.31
CA LEU A 145 12.99 11.37 2.94
C LEU A 145 12.27 12.28 1.96
N PHE A 146 11.00 12.53 2.21
CA PHE A 146 10.14 13.26 1.28
C PHE A 146 9.38 14.38 1.98
N THR A 147 9.14 15.47 1.26
CA THR A 147 8.22 16.50 1.67
C THR A 147 6.78 15.95 1.61
N ILE A 148 6.03 16.09 2.69
CA ILE A 148 4.65 15.61 2.75
C ILE A 148 3.79 16.55 1.90
N SER A 149 3.22 16.02 0.82
CA SER A 149 2.22 16.71 0.00
C SER A 149 0.98 15.83 -0.17
N LEU A 150 -0.18 16.45 -0.33
CA LEU A 150 -1.45 15.74 -0.53
C LEU A 150 -1.47 14.92 -1.83
N THR A 151 -0.71 15.35 -2.84
CA THR A 151 -0.59 14.66 -4.14
C THR A 151 0.30 13.43 -4.08
N MET A 152 1.24 13.36 -3.13
CA MET A 152 2.16 12.23 -2.96
C MET A 152 1.44 10.91 -2.72
N SER A 153 0.34 10.94 -1.96
CA SER A 153 -0.47 9.77 -1.64
C SER A 153 -1.03 9.09 -2.89
N ASN A 154 -1.50 9.86 -3.88
CA ASN A 154 -2.02 9.33 -5.14
C ASN A 154 -0.94 8.60 -5.95
N MET A 155 0.26 9.18 -6.07
CA MET A 155 1.37 8.59 -6.82
C MET A 155 1.87 7.30 -6.16
N ILE A 156 2.04 7.29 -4.84
CA ILE A 156 2.44 6.08 -4.09
C ILE A 156 1.37 5.00 -4.22
N GLY A 157 0.09 5.36 -4.12
CA GLY A 157 -1.02 4.44 -4.28
C GLY A 157 -1.05 3.78 -5.65
N LEU A 158 -0.88 4.56 -6.73
CA LEU A 158 -0.82 4.04 -8.09
C LEU A 158 0.36 3.09 -8.30
N LYS A 159 1.55 3.43 -7.80
CA LYS A 159 2.72 2.55 -7.85
C LYS A 159 2.53 1.28 -7.05
N GLY A 160 1.91 1.36 -5.88
CA GLY A 160 1.56 0.19 -5.07
C GLY A 160 0.59 -0.74 -5.81
N TRP A 161 -0.39 -0.17 -6.52
CA TRP A 161 -1.32 -0.92 -7.35
C TRP A 161 -0.61 -1.58 -8.55
N ALA A 162 0.27 -0.85 -9.21
CA ALA A 162 1.12 -1.39 -10.27
C ALA A 162 2.00 -2.54 -9.78
N ALA A 163 2.60 -2.41 -8.59
CA ALA A 163 3.39 -3.47 -7.97
C ALA A 163 2.56 -4.73 -7.68
N GLY A 164 1.29 -4.55 -7.25
CA GLY A 164 0.34 -5.64 -7.05
C GLY A 164 0.02 -6.39 -8.34
N ILE A 165 -0.18 -5.67 -9.44
CA ILE A 165 -0.46 -6.27 -10.75
C ILE A 165 0.76 -7.02 -11.29
N VAL A 166 1.93 -6.38 -11.28
CA VAL A 166 3.20 -6.98 -11.75
C VAL A 166 3.53 -8.23 -10.95
N GLY A 167 3.35 -8.20 -9.63
CA GLY A 167 3.61 -9.33 -8.75
C GLY A 167 2.61 -10.48 -8.85
N GLY A 168 1.39 -10.18 -9.27
CA GLY A 168 0.23 -11.08 -9.29
C GLY A 168 -0.73 -10.81 -8.13
N PHE A 169 -1.94 -10.39 -8.45
CA PHE A 169 -2.98 -10.07 -7.46
C PHE A 169 -3.29 -11.27 -6.56
N GLY A 170 -3.35 -11.02 -5.25
CA GLY A 170 -3.70 -12.03 -4.24
C GLY A 170 -2.53 -12.85 -3.70
N TYR A 171 -1.32 -12.66 -4.22
CA TYR A 171 -0.12 -13.36 -3.76
C TYR A 171 0.90 -12.37 -3.18
N ILE A 172 0.96 -12.27 -1.84
CA ILE A 172 1.79 -11.28 -1.14
C ILE A 172 3.28 -11.33 -1.52
N PRO A 173 3.95 -12.50 -1.57
CA PRO A 173 5.35 -12.54 -2.00
C PRO A 173 5.55 -12.04 -3.42
N GLY A 174 4.59 -12.29 -4.32
CA GLY A 174 4.59 -11.75 -5.67
C GLY A 174 4.55 -10.22 -5.69
N THR A 175 3.65 -9.63 -4.91
CA THR A 175 3.53 -8.15 -4.80
C THR A 175 4.81 -7.51 -4.28
N ILE A 176 5.50 -8.15 -3.32
CA ILE A 176 6.79 -7.68 -2.82
C ILE A 176 7.84 -7.67 -3.93
N LEU A 177 7.94 -8.76 -4.69
CA LEU A 177 8.84 -8.85 -5.84
C LEU A 177 8.47 -7.86 -6.94
N GLY A 178 7.19 -7.67 -7.21
CA GLY A 178 6.70 -6.66 -8.14
C GLY A 178 7.12 -5.24 -7.75
N GLY A 179 6.99 -4.91 -6.46
CA GLY A 179 7.44 -3.62 -5.92
C GLY A 179 8.95 -3.42 -6.03
N LEU A 180 9.75 -4.45 -5.72
CA LEU A 180 11.21 -4.41 -5.87
C LEU A 180 11.61 -4.24 -7.35
N LEU A 181 10.98 -4.97 -8.27
CA LEU A 181 11.25 -4.85 -9.69
C LEU A 181 10.94 -3.44 -10.22
N ILE A 182 9.78 -2.88 -9.86
CA ILE A 182 9.43 -1.50 -10.25
C ILE A 182 10.45 -0.52 -9.68
N GLY A 183 10.84 -0.66 -8.40
CA GLY A 183 11.83 0.21 -7.77
C GLY A 183 13.21 0.14 -8.44
N VAL A 184 13.66 -1.07 -8.81
CA VAL A 184 14.92 -1.26 -9.55
C VAL A 184 14.84 -0.63 -10.94
N VAL A 185 13.75 -0.88 -11.67
CA VAL A 185 13.54 -0.31 -13.02
C VAL A 185 13.50 1.22 -12.96
N GLU A 186 12.80 1.82 -11.99
CA GLU A 186 12.81 3.27 -11.79
C GLU A 186 14.20 3.80 -11.48
N SER A 187 14.96 3.12 -10.62
CA SER A 187 16.31 3.55 -10.24
C SER A 187 17.28 3.48 -11.42
N LEU A 188 17.17 2.46 -12.26
CA LEU A 188 17.96 2.34 -13.49
C LEU A 188 17.56 3.38 -14.53
N ALA A 189 16.27 3.67 -14.65
CA ALA A 189 15.76 4.67 -15.60
C ALA A 189 16.30 6.08 -15.32
N ILE A 190 16.47 6.44 -14.05
CA ILE A 190 17.02 7.75 -13.64
C ILE A 190 18.45 7.96 -14.15
N LEU A 191 19.22 6.90 -14.41
CA LEU A 191 20.57 7.00 -14.96
C LEU A 191 20.59 7.47 -16.43
N VAL A 192 19.50 7.23 -17.15
CA VAL A 192 19.39 7.52 -18.59
C VAL A 192 18.42 8.66 -18.89
N ILE A 193 17.36 8.79 -18.08
CA ILE A 193 16.22 9.68 -18.32
C ILE A 193 16.12 10.69 -17.16
N PRO A 194 15.76 11.97 -17.42
CA PRO A 194 15.53 12.94 -16.36
C PRO A 194 14.49 12.47 -15.34
N THR A 195 14.71 12.76 -14.06
CA THR A 195 13.90 12.30 -12.92
C THR A 195 12.41 12.61 -13.05
N VAL A 196 12.05 13.63 -13.84
CA VAL A 196 10.64 14.00 -14.10
C VAL A 196 9.86 12.88 -14.79
N TYR A 197 10.52 12.06 -15.60
CA TYR A 197 9.88 10.98 -16.38
C TYR A 197 9.93 9.62 -15.71
N LYS A 198 10.47 9.51 -14.49
CA LYS A 198 10.62 8.23 -13.78
C LYS A 198 9.29 7.48 -13.61
N ASP A 199 8.20 8.21 -13.35
CA ASP A 199 6.87 7.62 -13.15
C ASP A 199 6.31 7.03 -14.44
N ILE A 200 6.60 7.66 -15.59
CA ILE A 200 6.21 7.13 -16.91
C ILE A 200 6.89 5.78 -17.16
N VAL A 201 8.17 5.64 -16.81
CA VAL A 201 8.90 4.39 -16.97
C VAL A 201 8.27 3.25 -16.16
N ALA A 202 7.86 3.52 -14.92
CA ALA A 202 7.17 2.54 -14.09
C ALA A 202 5.86 2.05 -14.73
N PHE A 203 5.07 2.96 -15.31
CA PHE A 203 3.82 2.60 -15.97
C PHE A 203 4.03 1.91 -17.32
N VAL A 204 5.04 2.31 -18.09
CA VAL A 204 5.43 1.59 -19.32
C VAL A 204 5.87 0.17 -18.99
N PHE A 205 6.67 0.00 -17.94
CA PHE A 205 7.07 -1.32 -17.45
C PHE A 205 5.86 -2.17 -17.05
N LEU A 206 4.88 -1.57 -16.35
CA LEU A 206 3.62 -2.24 -16.02
C LEU A 206 2.89 -2.73 -17.28
N ILE A 207 2.76 -1.87 -18.29
CA ILE A 207 2.08 -2.22 -19.56
C ILE A 207 2.81 -3.38 -20.25
N VAL A 208 4.13 -3.32 -20.34
CA VAL A 208 4.95 -4.38 -20.95
C VAL A 208 4.76 -5.71 -20.21
N VAL A 209 4.78 -5.69 -18.87
CA VAL A 209 4.55 -6.90 -18.08
C VAL A 209 3.16 -7.47 -18.30
N LEU A 210 2.12 -6.63 -18.37
CA LEU A 210 0.74 -7.07 -18.63
C LEU A 210 0.57 -7.66 -20.05
N LEU A 211 1.27 -7.12 -21.05
CA LEU A 211 1.24 -7.66 -22.41
C LEU A 211 1.92 -9.04 -22.50
N ILE A 212 3.03 -9.24 -21.77
CA ILE A 212 3.79 -10.50 -21.80
C ILE A 212 3.15 -11.55 -20.88
N ARG A 213 2.72 -11.12 -19.67
CA ARG A 213 2.13 -11.99 -18.66
C ARG A 213 0.92 -11.33 -17.95
N PRO A 214 -0.29 -11.47 -18.50
CA PRO A 214 -1.50 -10.84 -17.95
C PRO A 214 -1.87 -11.29 -16.53
N GLY A 215 -1.29 -12.39 -16.04
CA GLY A 215 -1.48 -12.87 -14.68
C GLY A 215 -0.42 -12.42 -13.67
N GLY A 216 0.52 -11.56 -14.08
CA GLY A 216 1.68 -11.19 -13.26
C GLY A 216 2.78 -12.27 -13.24
N PHE A 217 3.91 -11.95 -12.57
CA PHE A 217 5.07 -12.85 -12.53
C PHE A 217 4.83 -14.13 -11.72
N MET A 218 4.03 -14.06 -10.65
CA MET A 218 3.75 -15.20 -9.76
C MET A 218 2.25 -15.50 -9.68
N ARG A 219 1.69 -16.02 -10.76
CA ARG A 219 0.33 -16.58 -10.72
C ARG A 219 0.36 -17.91 -9.98
N HIS A 220 -0.23 -17.97 -8.80
CA HIS A 220 -0.56 -19.24 -8.16
C HIS A 220 -1.71 -19.89 -8.99
N LYS A 221 -1.42 -21.05 -9.58
CA LYS A 221 -2.45 -21.92 -10.17
C LYS A 221 -3.39 -22.42 -9.08
#